data_d0137367794bc6bacbc775254806d7c2
#
_entry.id   d0137367794bc6bacbc775254806d7c2
#
_cell.length_a   1.000
_cell.length_b   1.000
_cell.length_c   1.000
_cell.angle_alpha   90.00
_cell.angle_beta   90.00
_cell.angle_gamma   90.00
#
_symmetry.space_group_name_H-M   'P 1'
#
loop_
_entity.id
_entity.type
_entity.pdbx_description
1 polymer ?
#
loop_
_entity_poly.entity_id
_entity_poly.type
_entity_poly.pdbx_seq_one_letter_code
_entity_poly.pdbx_strand_id
1 'polypeptide(L)'
;MSHLSKEEFNSLCKACDYVLTMGDMTIERLSIPWLHVVRAHPVLIKKYLNVFNPSKVKDIYYAIQVVTYSYIKLMLRLFSSCTKSSKSLYGLNNNTKCDVVFVTHFLNESHAGLVDDFYFGDMPRVLREKKISVALVFINHTNLKEEVILKRWKEDGITRVVLPRVLDLSSEVSLYFNLVRESKRLKVAAGKISDKLVSNIAIKSSYEILRSGAIDNYRRYFQISSLVKILSPKSVISTYEGHGWERVVFSASKDVDSNIKNIGYHHAIMFDNQYSIKRDLPRNCNPDYILTSGDNSRDILEKSKAIKRSKVITLGSSRFGSFPNNNRGSIKNTCLVLPEGFETESMTLFNFSLKCALENPNITFIWRLHPSIIFEDIKKNVCEKLPNNIVLSSGSLLDDISNSDFALYRGSTSIITAFSSESVIPIYLDIGENMSIDPLKDILIKHAISTQVQFKDIIKKRDTLMSKIKTNKYAKKYCNNHYAKLNISILEGII
;
A
#
# COMPACT_ATOMS: atom_id res chain seq x y z
N MET A 1 -6.70 4.24 -24.00
CA MET A 1 -5.44 3.82 -23.32
C MET A 1 -5.31 2.32 -23.51
N SER A 2 -4.14 1.80 -23.92
CA SER A 2 -3.94 0.35 -24.00
C SER A 2 -3.88 -0.20 -22.54
N HIS A 3 -4.85 -1.00 -22.20
CA HIS A 3 -4.88 -1.73 -20.93
C HIS A 3 -4.41 -3.15 -21.19
N LEU A 4 -3.64 -3.72 -20.25
CA LEU A 4 -3.30 -5.14 -20.31
C LEU A 4 -4.57 -5.98 -20.22
N SER A 5 -4.64 -7.03 -21.02
CA SER A 5 -5.64 -8.09 -20.83
C SER A 5 -5.30 -8.90 -19.56
N LYS A 6 -6.25 -9.71 -19.10
CA LYS A 6 -6.01 -10.61 -17.95
C LYS A 6 -4.91 -11.63 -18.26
N GLU A 7 -4.85 -12.11 -19.51
CA GLU A 7 -3.82 -13.05 -19.98
C GLU A 7 -2.44 -12.40 -20.00
N GLU A 8 -2.33 -11.17 -20.53
CA GLU A 8 -1.09 -10.41 -20.51
C GLU A 8 -0.62 -10.11 -19.10
N PHE A 9 -1.54 -9.74 -18.18
CA PHE A 9 -1.22 -9.53 -16.78
C PHE A 9 -0.68 -10.81 -16.13
N ASN A 10 -1.31 -11.96 -16.37
CA ASN A 10 -0.84 -13.24 -15.83
C ASN A 10 0.53 -13.63 -16.39
N SER A 11 0.77 -13.39 -17.70
CA SER A 11 2.04 -13.64 -18.35
C SER A 11 3.14 -12.75 -17.78
N LEU A 12 2.84 -11.45 -17.56
CA LEU A 12 3.73 -10.51 -16.89
C LEU A 12 4.14 -11.01 -15.50
N CYS A 13 3.14 -11.40 -14.69
CA CYS A 13 3.38 -11.88 -13.32
C CYS A 13 4.32 -13.11 -13.31
N LYS A 14 4.03 -14.11 -14.15
CA LYS A 14 4.87 -15.31 -14.28
C LYS A 14 6.29 -14.98 -14.75
N ALA A 15 6.43 -14.10 -15.72
CA ALA A 15 7.73 -13.70 -16.24
C ALA A 15 8.54 -12.89 -15.20
N CYS A 16 7.88 -12.01 -14.41
CA CYS A 16 8.53 -11.33 -13.29
C CYS A 16 8.99 -12.33 -12.20
N ASP A 17 8.18 -13.34 -11.88
CA ASP A 17 8.54 -14.38 -10.92
C ASP A 17 9.72 -15.22 -11.42
N TYR A 18 9.73 -15.57 -12.70
CA TYR A 18 10.86 -16.28 -13.29
C TYR A 18 12.16 -15.48 -13.15
N VAL A 19 12.16 -14.19 -13.52
CA VAL A 19 13.36 -13.34 -13.39
C VAL A 19 13.75 -13.16 -11.92
N LEU A 20 12.78 -13.03 -11.01
CA LEU A 20 13.04 -12.90 -9.58
C LEU A 20 13.74 -14.14 -9.01
N THR A 21 13.33 -15.35 -9.44
CA THR A 21 13.73 -16.61 -8.84
C THR A 21 14.79 -17.38 -9.68
N MET A 22 15.13 -16.93 -10.89
CA MET A 22 16.09 -17.63 -11.74
C MET A 22 17.47 -17.77 -11.08
N GLY A 23 18.02 -18.98 -11.09
CA GLY A 23 19.24 -19.31 -10.34
C GLY A 23 19.04 -19.10 -8.83
N ASP A 24 20.09 -18.60 -8.17
CA ASP A 24 19.98 -18.22 -6.76
C ASP A 24 19.31 -16.85 -6.63
N MET A 25 18.15 -16.81 -5.98
CA MET A 25 17.47 -15.56 -5.67
C MET A 25 18.29 -14.73 -4.67
N THR A 26 18.79 -13.57 -5.09
CA THR A 26 19.58 -12.67 -4.25
C THR A 26 18.72 -11.63 -3.54
N ILE A 27 19.22 -11.05 -2.44
CA ILE A 27 18.53 -9.93 -1.75
C ILE A 27 18.51 -8.69 -2.64
N GLU A 28 19.56 -8.45 -3.42
CA GLU A 28 19.62 -7.36 -4.39
C GLU A 28 18.48 -7.46 -5.40
N ARG A 29 18.21 -8.65 -5.93
CA ARG A 29 17.11 -8.89 -6.87
C ARG A 29 15.75 -8.81 -6.18
N LEU A 30 15.62 -9.36 -4.98
CA LEU A 30 14.42 -9.24 -4.14
C LEU A 30 14.07 -7.78 -3.85
N SER A 31 15.07 -6.91 -3.79
CA SER A 31 14.91 -5.49 -3.52
C SER A 31 14.30 -4.69 -4.67
N ILE A 32 14.20 -5.25 -5.90
CA ILE A 32 13.65 -4.55 -7.07
C ILE A 32 12.12 -4.42 -6.97
N PRO A 33 11.55 -3.24 -6.67
CA PRO A 33 10.09 -3.11 -6.52
C PRO A 33 9.34 -3.45 -7.79
N TRP A 34 9.99 -3.26 -8.95
CA TRP A 34 9.41 -3.49 -10.25
C TRP A 34 9.08 -4.97 -10.52
N LEU A 35 9.86 -5.93 -9.96
CA LEU A 35 9.60 -7.36 -10.07
C LEU A 35 8.45 -7.85 -9.18
N HIS A 36 7.98 -7.01 -8.26
CA HIS A 36 6.85 -7.34 -7.39
C HIS A 36 5.58 -6.70 -7.93
N VAL A 37 4.91 -7.40 -8.86
CA VAL A 37 3.62 -6.96 -9.42
C VAL A 37 2.55 -7.11 -8.34
N VAL A 38 2.22 -6.02 -7.64
CA VAL A 38 1.34 -6.08 -6.46
C VAL A 38 -0.07 -6.44 -6.87
N ARG A 39 -0.68 -5.65 -7.76
CA ARG A 39 -2.05 -5.86 -8.25
C ARG A 39 -2.24 -5.32 -9.67
N ALA A 40 -3.26 -5.84 -10.34
CA ALA A 40 -3.73 -5.30 -11.60
C ALA A 40 -4.51 -4.00 -11.35
N HIS A 41 -3.79 -2.90 -11.34
CA HIS A 41 -4.38 -1.58 -11.21
C HIS A 41 -3.95 -0.71 -12.40
N PRO A 42 -4.85 0.04 -13.07
CA PRO A 42 -4.52 0.80 -14.29
C PRO A 42 -3.26 1.65 -14.16
N VAL A 43 -3.09 2.35 -13.05
CA VAL A 43 -1.90 3.17 -12.78
C VAL A 43 -0.64 2.32 -12.57
N LEU A 44 -0.77 1.23 -11.80
CA LEU A 44 0.39 0.38 -11.45
C LEU A 44 0.89 -0.44 -12.63
N ILE A 45 0.00 -0.92 -13.50
CA ILE A 45 0.39 -1.76 -14.64
C ILE A 45 0.93 -0.96 -15.83
N LYS A 46 0.64 0.35 -15.91
CA LYS A 46 1.10 1.23 -17.00
C LYS A 46 2.62 1.19 -17.20
N LYS A 47 3.38 1.09 -16.11
CA LYS A 47 4.85 1.01 -16.15
C LYS A 47 5.41 -0.27 -16.80
N TYR A 48 4.56 -1.29 -17.00
CA TYR A 48 4.96 -2.57 -17.61
C TYR A 48 4.63 -2.68 -19.10
N LEU A 49 3.84 -1.75 -19.67
CA LEU A 49 3.41 -1.84 -21.07
C LEU A 49 4.58 -1.94 -22.05
N ASN A 50 5.69 -1.26 -21.76
CA ASN A 50 6.86 -1.22 -22.64
C ASN A 50 7.60 -2.57 -22.75
N VAL A 51 7.41 -3.53 -21.84
CA VAL A 51 8.10 -4.83 -21.94
C VAL A 51 7.47 -5.75 -22.97
N PHE A 52 6.19 -5.53 -23.29
CA PHE A 52 5.50 -6.25 -24.36
C PHE A 52 5.93 -5.76 -25.74
N ASN A 53 6.20 -4.45 -25.89
CA ASN A 53 6.64 -3.82 -27.13
C ASN A 53 7.83 -2.88 -26.86
N PRO A 54 9.03 -3.42 -26.64
CA PRO A 54 10.20 -2.61 -26.30
C PRO A 54 10.65 -1.76 -27.49
N SER A 55 11.11 -0.55 -27.20
CA SER A 55 11.73 0.34 -28.16
C SER A 55 13.22 0.51 -27.83
N LYS A 56 14.10 0.03 -28.70
CA LYS A 56 15.56 0.10 -28.45
C LYS A 56 16.04 1.52 -28.12
N VAL A 57 15.55 2.54 -28.82
CA VAL A 57 15.93 3.93 -28.59
C VAL A 57 15.48 4.40 -27.20
N LYS A 58 14.20 4.13 -26.85
CA LYS A 58 13.68 4.50 -25.52
C LYS A 58 14.40 3.76 -24.40
N ASP A 59 14.75 2.48 -24.60
CA ASP A 59 15.45 1.68 -23.60
C ASP A 59 16.87 2.15 -23.38
N ILE A 60 17.61 2.56 -24.45
CA ILE A 60 18.95 3.14 -24.33
C ILE A 60 18.87 4.48 -23.58
N TYR A 61 17.95 5.38 -23.97
CA TYR A 61 17.78 6.65 -23.28
C TYR A 61 17.44 6.45 -21.79
N TYR A 62 16.52 5.52 -21.51
CA TYR A 62 16.16 5.15 -20.15
C TYR A 62 17.38 4.60 -19.36
N ALA A 63 18.17 3.75 -19.96
CA ALA A 63 19.37 3.19 -19.35
C ALA A 63 20.37 4.27 -18.96
N ILE A 64 20.67 5.21 -19.87
CA ILE A 64 21.55 6.35 -19.62
C ILE A 64 21.00 7.19 -18.46
N GLN A 65 19.73 7.53 -18.50
CA GLN A 65 19.08 8.31 -17.46
C GLN A 65 19.17 7.66 -16.08
N VAL A 66 18.91 6.34 -16.00
CA VAL A 66 18.95 5.59 -14.74
C VAL A 66 20.38 5.51 -14.20
N VAL A 67 21.36 5.22 -15.04
CA VAL A 67 22.76 5.10 -14.62
C VAL A 67 23.29 6.44 -14.14
N THR A 68 23.05 7.52 -14.88
CA THR A 68 23.48 8.88 -14.50
C THR A 68 22.83 9.31 -13.18
N TYR A 69 21.52 9.11 -13.06
CA TYR A 69 20.79 9.45 -11.83
C TYR A 69 21.28 8.63 -10.63
N SER A 70 21.49 7.32 -10.80
CA SER A 70 21.99 6.46 -9.72
C SER A 70 23.37 6.88 -9.22
N TYR A 71 24.25 7.29 -10.14
CA TYR A 71 25.59 7.80 -9.80
C TYR A 71 25.53 9.12 -9.03
N ILE A 72 24.73 10.07 -9.49
CA ILE A 72 24.52 11.35 -8.76
C ILE A 72 23.96 11.08 -7.36
N LYS A 73 22.97 10.20 -7.23
CA LYS A 73 22.40 9.83 -5.93
C LYS A 73 23.42 9.16 -5.02
N LEU A 74 24.28 8.29 -5.57
CA LEU A 74 25.38 7.70 -4.80
C LEU A 74 26.29 8.80 -4.23
N MET A 75 26.78 9.73 -5.07
CA MET A 75 27.65 10.79 -4.61
C MET A 75 27.03 11.64 -3.50
N LEU A 76 25.75 12.02 -3.63
CA LEU A 76 25.03 12.76 -2.60
C LEU A 76 24.90 11.95 -1.29
N ARG A 77 24.71 10.64 -1.37
CA ARG A 77 24.62 9.76 -0.19
C ARG A 77 25.97 9.56 0.49
N LEU A 78 27.04 9.36 -0.28
CA LEU A 78 28.40 9.27 0.26
C LEU A 78 28.77 10.56 0.99
N PHE A 79 28.49 11.72 0.40
CA PHE A 79 28.68 13.00 1.08
C PHE A 79 27.86 13.09 2.37
N SER A 80 26.58 12.70 2.34
CA SER A 80 25.74 12.66 3.53
C SER A 80 26.25 11.68 4.61
N SER A 81 26.83 10.54 4.21
CA SER A 81 27.41 9.57 5.15
C SER A 81 28.69 10.10 5.82
N CYS A 82 29.49 10.89 5.10
CA CYS A 82 30.68 11.54 5.65
C CYS A 82 30.34 12.62 6.69
N THR A 83 29.22 13.33 6.49
CA THR A 83 28.84 14.46 7.36
C THR A 83 28.00 14.05 8.57
N LYS A 84 27.43 12.85 8.56
CA LYS A 84 26.63 12.32 9.67
C LYS A 84 27.44 11.33 10.48
N SER A 85 27.50 11.54 11.79
CA SER A 85 28.01 10.52 12.71
C SER A 85 27.13 9.27 12.58
N SER A 86 27.69 8.18 12.07
CA SER A 86 27.02 6.90 11.85
C SER A 86 26.68 6.14 13.14
N LYS A 87 26.83 6.80 14.29
CA LYS A 87 26.68 6.19 15.61
C LYS A 87 25.21 6.12 15.98
N SER A 88 24.67 4.95 15.91
CA SER A 88 23.38 4.46 16.41
C SER A 88 22.19 4.64 15.44
N LEU A 89 21.45 3.54 15.26
CA LEU A 89 20.05 3.58 14.86
C LEU A 89 19.32 4.50 15.85
N TYR A 90 18.75 5.58 15.35
CA TYR A 90 18.23 6.68 16.15
C TYR A 90 17.29 6.19 17.25
N GLY A 91 17.59 6.57 18.49
CA GLY A 91 16.75 6.30 19.66
C GLY A 91 17.03 4.98 20.41
N LEU A 92 18.06 4.20 20.02
CA LEU A 92 18.39 2.94 20.68
C LEU A 92 19.65 3.06 21.53
N ASN A 93 19.56 2.56 22.75
CA ASN A 93 20.71 2.22 23.58
C ASN A 93 21.10 0.75 23.34
N ASN A 94 22.39 0.41 23.47
CA ASN A 94 22.90 -0.95 23.22
C ASN A 94 22.24 -2.04 24.08
N ASN A 95 21.58 -1.68 25.18
CA ASN A 95 20.89 -2.60 26.10
C ASN A 95 19.37 -2.70 25.86
N THR A 96 18.84 -1.99 24.85
CA THR A 96 17.41 -2.03 24.55
C THR A 96 17.07 -3.39 23.93
N LYS A 97 16.19 -4.15 24.58
CA LYS A 97 15.63 -5.42 24.07
C LYS A 97 14.14 -5.26 23.91
N CYS A 98 13.56 -5.98 22.97
CA CYS A 98 12.10 -6.03 22.82
C CYS A 98 11.64 -7.39 22.35
N ASP A 99 10.40 -7.77 22.69
CA ASP A 99 9.80 -9.03 22.24
C ASP A 99 9.31 -8.91 20.78
N VAL A 100 8.78 -7.75 20.43
CA VAL A 100 8.09 -7.54 19.13
C VAL A 100 8.56 -6.25 18.49
N VAL A 101 8.93 -6.35 17.21
CA VAL A 101 9.23 -5.21 16.34
C VAL A 101 8.12 -5.04 15.32
N PHE A 102 7.47 -3.89 15.28
CA PHE A 102 6.58 -3.48 14.20
C PHE A 102 7.32 -2.58 13.22
N VAL A 103 7.33 -2.94 11.94
CA VAL A 103 7.89 -2.11 10.85
C VAL A 103 6.75 -1.44 10.11
N THR A 104 6.70 -0.12 10.20
CA THR A 104 5.61 0.73 9.70
C THR A 104 6.13 1.91 8.88
N HIS A 105 5.23 2.73 8.34
CA HIS A 105 5.57 3.89 7.54
C HIS A 105 5.18 5.21 8.24
N PHE A 106 6.07 6.18 8.19
CA PHE A 106 5.78 7.55 8.54
C PHE A 106 5.57 8.36 7.26
N LEU A 107 4.29 8.55 6.89
CA LEU A 107 3.90 9.14 5.60
C LEU A 107 3.64 10.65 5.68
N ASN A 108 3.18 11.14 6.83
CA ASN A 108 2.73 12.52 6.99
C ASN A 108 3.10 13.02 8.39
N GLU A 109 3.33 14.33 8.50
CA GLU A 109 3.62 15.00 9.76
C GLU A 109 2.50 14.90 10.79
N SER A 110 1.26 14.81 10.33
CA SER A 110 0.09 14.61 11.21
C SER A 110 0.08 13.26 11.94
N HIS A 111 0.89 12.31 11.49
CA HIS A 111 1.06 11.02 12.19
C HIS A 111 2.02 11.11 13.39
N ALA A 112 2.81 12.20 13.46
CA ALA A 112 3.74 12.38 14.56
C ALA A 112 2.98 12.74 15.85
N GLY A 113 3.24 12.00 16.91
CA GLY A 113 2.59 12.20 18.21
C GLY A 113 1.25 11.48 18.37
N LEU A 114 0.76 10.78 17.33
CA LEU A 114 -0.39 9.88 17.49
C LEU A 114 -0.02 8.74 18.45
N VAL A 115 -0.96 8.40 19.34
CA VAL A 115 -0.79 7.28 20.28
C VAL A 115 -0.78 5.95 19.53
N ASP A 116 -1.71 5.80 18.60
CA ASP A 116 -1.89 4.59 17.81
C ASP A 116 -1.22 4.72 16.43
N ASP A 117 -0.74 3.60 15.90
CA ASP A 117 -0.10 3.57 14.58
C ASP A 117 -1.14 3.65 13.45
N PHE A 118 -0.80 4.29 12.35
CA PHE A 118 -1.71 4.45 11.22
C PHE A 118 -2.16 3.12 10.58
N TYR A 119 -1.27 2.12 10.54
CA TYR A 119 -1.55 0.82 9.93
C TYR A 119 -1.96 -0.25 10.94
N PHE A 120 -1.29 -0.26 12.09
CA PHE A 120 -1.50 -1.28 13.13
C PHE A 120 -2.53 -0.85 14.18
N GLY A 121 -3.00 0.41 14.13
CA GLY A 121 -3.93 0.94 15.13
C GLY A 121 -3.36 0.86 16.54
N ASP A 122 -4.17 0.37 17.45
CA ASP A 122 -3.84 0.24 18.87
C ASP A 122 -3.05 -1.03 19.25
N MET A 123 -2.74 -1.91 18.29
CA MET A 123 -2.04 -3.18 18.55
C MET A 123 -0.75 -3.02 19.37
N PRO A 124 0.18 -2.08 19.02
CA PRO A 124 1.41 -1.89 19.79
C PRO A 124 1.14 -1.50 21.24
N ARG A 125 0.16 -0.63 21.50
CA ARG A 125 -0.23 -0.18 22.82
C ARG A 125 -0.85 -1.30 23.65
N VAL A 126 -1.78 -2.05 23.07
CA VAL A 126 -2.45 -3.17 23.75
C VAL A 126 -1.46 -4.28 24.12
N LEU A 127 -0.49 -4.61 23.24
CA LEU A 127 0.57 -5.57 23.60
C LEU A 127 1.42 -5.07 24.76
N ARG A 128 1.79 -3.79 24.77
CA ARG A 128 2.54 -3.19 25.87
C ARG A 128 1.77 -3.26 27.21
N GLU A 129 0.45 -2.96 27.18
CA GLU A 129 -0.41 -3.09 28.38
C GLU A 129 -0.40 -4.51 28.94
N LYS A 130 -0.19 -5.52 28.08
CA LYS A 130 -0.02 -6.93 28.44
C LYS A 130 1.42 -7.31 28.81
N LYS A 131 2.29 -6.31 29.06
CA LYS A 131 3.70 -6.47 29.46
C LYS A 131 4.60 -7.10 28.39
N ILE A 132 4.20 -7.08 27.13
CA ILE A 132 5.05 -7.45 25.99
C ILE A 132 5.82 -6.20 25.58
N SER A 133 7.13 -6.30 25.50
CA SER A 133 7.98 -5.17 25.10
C SER A 133 7.92 -4.97 23.58
N VAL A 134 7.61 -3.73 23.16
CA VAL A 134 7.32 -3.40 21.76
C VAL A 134 8.24 -2.30 21.25
N ALA A 135 8.72 -2.46 20.02
CA ALA A 135 9.36 -1.41 19.25
C ALA A 135 8.59 -1.10 17.97
N LEU A 136 8.36 0.20 17.70
CA LEU A 136 7.84 0.72 16.42
C LEU A 136 8.99 1.28 15.59
N VAL A 137 9.18 0.72 14.41
CA VAL A 137 10.25 1.09 13.48
C VAL A 137 9.65 1.76 12.26
N PHE A 138 9.95 3.05 12.08
CA PHE A 138 9.37 3.88 11.04
C PHE A 138 10.27 3.99 9.81
N ILE A 139 9.72 3.69 8.64
CA ILE A 139 10.26 4.05 7.35
C ILE A 139 9.78 5.47 7.03
N ASN A 140 10.69 6.44 7.08
CA ASN A 140 10.35 7.86 6.90
C ASN A 140 10.21 8.23 5.41
N HIS A 141 9.01 8.66 5.02
CA HIS A 141 8.69 9.17 3.67
C HIS A 141 8.59 10.70 3.61
N THR A 142 8.72 11.38 4.74
CA THR A 142 8.67 12.86 4.81
C THR A 142 10.06 13.49 4.65
N ASN A 143 10.12 14.81 4.55
CA ASN A 143 11.39 15.55 4.56
C ASN A 143 11.91 15.85 5.97
N LEU A 144 11.18 15.50 7.01
CA LEU A 144 11.59 15.74 8.39
C LEU A 144 12.83 14.90 8.76
N LYS A 145 13.69 15.50 9.57
CA LYS A 145 14.82 14.78 10.19
C LYS A 145 14.30 13.80 11.23
N GLU A 146 14.97 12.66 11.36
CA GLU A 146 14.61 11.57 12.24
C GLU A 146 14.44 12.02 13.70
N GLU A 147 15.35 12.86 14.20
CA GLU A 147 15.30 13.43 15.55
C GLU A 147 14.08 14.32 15.80
N VAL A 148 13.65 15.08 14.76
CA VAL A 148 12.46 15.94 14.83
C VAL A 148 11.20 15.08 14.95
N ILE A 149 11.15 13.97 14.21
CA ILE A 149 10.05 13.03 14.27
C ILE A 149 9.95 12.42 15.67
N LEU A 150 11.06 11.88 16.20
CA LEU A 150 11.09 11.20 17.50
C LEU A 150 10.68 12.11 18.67
N LYS A 151 11.05 13.40 18.64
CA LYS A 151 10.70 14.37 19.69
C LYS A 151 9.20 14.66 19.82
N ARG A 152 8.38 14.28 18.83
CA ARG A 152 6.94 14.56 18.84
C ARG A 152 6.13 13.52 19.64
N TRP A 153 6.71 12.37 19.97
CA TRP A 153 6.05 11.38 20.83
C TRP A 153 6.42 11.60 22.30
N LYS A 154 5.41 11.47 23.16
CA LYS A 154 5.61 11.40 24.61
C LYS A 154 6.16 10.02 25.00
N GLU A 155 6.82 9.96 26.13
CA GLU A 155 7.23 8.68 26.72
C GLU A 155 5.99 7.88 27.14
N ASP A 156 5.72 6.81 26.44
CA ASP A 156 4.62 5.88 26.70
C ASP A 156 5.10 4.43 26.87
N GLY A 157 6.41 4.23 26.97
CA GLY A 157 7.06 2.92 27.14
C GLY A 157 7.09 2.09 25.86
N ILE A 158 6.73 2.64 24.69
CA ILE A 158 6.94 2.03 23.38
C ILE A 158 8.25 2.58 22.82
N THR A 159 9.19 1.67 22.49
CA THR A 159 10.43 2.06 21.82
C THR A 159 10.14 2.49 20.39
N ARG A 160 10.54 3.70 20.00
CA ARG A 160 10.37 4.21 18.64
C ARG A 160 11.69 4.43 17.96
N VAL A 161 11.80 3.94 16.72
CA VAL A 161 13.00 4.04 15.89
C VAL A 161 12.60 4.58 14.54
N VAL A 162 13.31 5.58 14.05
CA VAL A 162 13.17 6.05 12.66
C VAL A 162 14.40 5.58 11.89
N LEU A 163 14.20 4.81 10.83
CA LEU A 163 15.30 4.28 10.02
C LEU A 163 16.09 5.42 9.37
N PRO A 164 17.42 5.44 9.48
CA PRO A 164 18.25 6.50 8.92
C PRO A 164 18.20 6.48 7.37
N ARG A 165 18.35 7.63 6.75
CA ARG A 165 18.31 7.77 5.28
C ARG A 165 19.55 7.22 4.57
N VAL A 166 20.65 7.10 5.28
CA VAL A 166 21.95 6.61 4.79
C VAL A 166 22.55 5.65 5.79
N LEU A 167 23.36 4.72 5.31
CA LEU A 167 24.22 3.87 6.12
C LEU A 167 25.56 4.56 6.37
N ASP A 168 26.48 3.87 7.03
CA ASP A 168 27.89 4.26 7.06
C ASP A 168 28.50 4.20 5.65
N LEU A 169 29.63 4.91 5.46
CA LEU A 169 30.26 5.07 4.16
C LEU A 169 30.60 3.74 3.50
N SER A 170 31.18 2.82 4.24
CA SER A 170 31.61 1.51 3.72
C SER A 170 30.41 0.65 3.28
N SER A 171 29.32 0.70 4.05
CA SER A 171 28.07 0.00 3.73
C SER A 171 27.38 0.59 2.51
N GLU A 172 27.32 1.93 2.33
CA GLU A 172 26.74 2.55 1.11
C GLU A 172 27.54 2.19 -0.15
N VAL A 173 28.88 2.17 -0.06
CA VAL A 173 29.75 1.76 -1.17
C VAL A 173 29.52 0.28 -1.52
N SER A 174 29.56 -0.61 -0.53
CA SER A 174 29.33 -2.04 -0.71
C SER A 174 27.95 -2.32 -1.31
N LEU A 175 26.91 -1.67 -0.80
CA LEU A 175 25.53 -1.75 -1.29
C LEU A 175 25.48 -1.43 -2.79
N TYR A 176 26.07 -0.34 -3.22
CA TYR A 176 26.06 0.07 -4.62
C TYR A 176 26.78 -0.92 -5.53
N PHE A 177 27.97 -1.39 -5.15
CA PHE A 177 28.71 -2.39 -5.92
C PHE A 177 27.96 -3.71 -6.05
N ASN A 178 27.27 -4.16 -5.01
CA ASN A 178 26.45 -5.37 -5.06
C ASN A 178 25.31 -5.22 -6.06
N LEU A 179 24.60 -4.07 -6.07
CA LEU A 179 23.54 -3.78 -7.04
C LEU A 179 24.08 -3.71 -8.47
N VAL A 180 25.24 -3.11 -8.71
CA VAL A 180 25.89 -3.07 -10.03
C VAL A 180 26.26 -4.48 -10.49
N ARG A 181 26.79 -5.32 -9.59
CA ARG A 181 27.12 -6.72 -9.88
C ARG A 181 25.87 -7.51 -10.28
N GLU A 182 24.79 -7.37 -9.55
CA GLU A 182 23.52 -8.05 -9.88
C GLU A 182 22.89 -7.49 -11.16
N SER A 183 22.99 -6.18 -11.42
CA SER A 183 22.61 -5.57 -12.71
C SER A 183 23.31 -6.27 -13.89
N LYS A 184 24.63 -6.48 -13.79
CA LYS A 184 25.41 -7.19 -14.82
C LYS A 184 24.95 -8.64 -14.98
N ARG A 185 24.71 -9.35 -13.87
CA ARG A 185 24.17 -10.73 -13.90
C ARG A 185 22.84 -10.81 -14.63
N LEU A 186 21.91 -9.90 -14.35
CA LEU A 186 20.61 -9.83 -15.02
C LEU A 186 20.75 -9.58 -16.52
N LYS A 187 21.66 -8.72 -16.96
CA LYS A 187 21.96 -8.47 -18.39
C LYS A 187 22.48 -9.72 -19.09
N VAL A 188 23.44 -10.40 -18.46
CA VAL A 188 24.02 -11.65 -19.03
C VAL A 188 22.93 -12.73 -19.09
N ALA A 189 22.13 -12.89 -18.05
CA ALA A 189 21.04 -13.85 -18.04
C ALA A 189 20.02 -13.57 -19.15
N ALA A 190 19.64 -12.32 -19.36
CA ALA A 190 18.70 -11.91 -20.39
C ALA A 190 19.13 -12.37 -21.80
N GLY A 191 20.42 -12.31 -22.09
CA GLY A 191 20.98 -12.79 -23.40
C GLY A 191 20.91 -14.31 -23.62
N LYS A 192 20.64 -15.07 -22.56
CA LYS A 192 20.51 -16.54 -22.61
C LYS A 192 19.06 -17.03 -22.58
N ILE A 193 18.12 -16.15 -22.36
CA ILE A 193 16.68 -16.46 -22.24
C ILE A 193 16.02 -16.38 -23.61
N SER A 194 15.43 -17.51 -24.05
CA SER A 194 14.70 -17.60 -25.33
C SER A 194 13.36 -16.94 -25.33
N ASP A 195 12.65 -16.95 -24.20
CA ASP A 195 11.35 -16.24 -24.06
C ASP A 195 11.58 -14.72 -24.11
N LYS A 196 10.97 -14.08 -25.11
CA LYS A 196 11.14 -12.64 -25.38
C LYS A 196 10.63 -11.76 -24.25
N LEU A 197 9.48 -12.10 -23.63
CA LEU A 197 8.93 -11.33 -22.54
C LEU A 197 9.82 -11.42 -21.29
N VAL A 198 10.25 -12.62 -20.95
CA VAL A 198 11.15 -12.86 -19.81
C VAL A 198 12.50 -12.15 -20.01
N SER A 199 13.08 -12.23 -21.24
CA SER A 199 14.31 -11.53 -21.58
C SER A 199 14.16 -10.01 -21.45
N ASN A 200 13.08 -9.42 -21.96
CA ASN A 200 12.80 -7.99 -21.83
C ASN A 200 12.66 -7.57 -20.35
N ILE A 201 12.00 -8.39 -19.54
CA ILE A 201 11.85 -8.15 -18.09
C ILE A 201 13.20 -8.21 -17.40
N ALA A 202 14.06 -9.17 -17.74
CA ALA A 202 15.41 -9.28 -17.17
C ALA A 202 16.29 -8.07 -17.54
N ILE A 203 16.25 -7.62 -18.81
CA ILE A 203 16.92 -6.39 -19.26
C ILE A 203 16.40 -5.19 -18.47
N LYS A 204 15.07 -5.01 -18.38
CA LYS A 204 14.47 -3.90 -17.64
C LYS A 204 14.89 -3.93 -16.16
N SER A 205 14.83 -5.10 -15.54
CA SER A 205 15.23 -5.30 -14.14
C SER A 205 16.69 -4.95 -13.89
N SER A 206 17.58 -5.16 -14.87
CA SER A 206 18.99 -4.78 -14.77
C SER A 206 19.21 -3.26 -14.62
N TYR A 207 18.27 -2.44 -15.07
CA TYR A 207 18.29 -1.00 -14.85
C TYR A 207 17.48 -0.62 -13.60
N GLU A 208 16.31 -1.23 -13.38
CA GLU A 208 15.45 -0.96 -12.23
C GLU A 208 16.15 -1.20 -10.88
N ILE A 209 17.11 -2.13 -10.83
CA ILE A 209 17.92 -2.42 -9.63
C ILE A 209 18.77 -1.21 -9.19
N LEU A 210 19.13 -0.32 -10.11
CA LEU A 210 19.92 0.89 -9.84
C LEU A 210 19.04 2.11 -9.51
N ARG A 211 17.71 1.98 -9.50
CA ARG A 211 16.80 3.07 -9.11
C ARG A 211 16.67 3.17 -7.60
N SER A 212 16.28 4.38 -7.14
CA SER A 212 16.16 4.70 -5.71
C SER A 212 15.31 3.66 -4.95
N GLY A 213 14.20 3.19 -5.52
CA GLY A 213 13.33 2.21 -4.84
C GLY A 213 14.03 0.88 -4.53
N ALA A 214 14.84 0.35 -5.45
CA ALA A 214 15.62 -0.86 -5.20
C ALA A 214 16.77 -0.60 -4.22
N ILE A 215 17.48 0.51 -4.38
CA ILE A 215 18.55 0.93 -3.48
C ILE A 215 18.03 1.12 -2.06
N ASP A 216 16.86 1.76 -1.89
CA ASP A 216 16.26 1.99 -0.58
C ASP A 216 15.74 0.69 0.05
N ASN A 217 15.20 -0.24 -0.73
CA ASN A 217 14.81 -1.56 -0.25
C ASN A 217 16.04 -2.37 0.22
N TYR A 218 17.14 -2.35 -0.57
CA TYR A 218 18.35 -3.08 -0.20
C TYR A 218 19.02 -2.45 1.02
N ARG A 219 18.99 -1.13 1.18
CA ARG A 219 19.43 -0.45 2.41
C ARG A 219 18.65 -0.91 3.64
N ARG A 220 17.33 -1.12 3.53
CA ARG A 220 16.51 -1.65 4.62
C ARG A 220 16.98 -3.02 5.10
N TYR A 221 17.52 -3.86 4.22
CA TYR A 221 18.10 -5.13 4.64
C TYR A 221 19.20 -4.92 5.70
N PHE A 222 20.15 -4.02 5.48
CA PHE A 222 21.21 -3.72 6.44
C PHE A 222 20.68 -3.09 7.73
N GLN A 223 19.74 -2.15 7.58
CA GLN A 223 19.12 -1.46 8.71
C GLN A 223 18.36 -2.40 9.62
N ILE A 224 17.51 -3.25 9.05
CA ILE A 224 16.74 -4.24 9.80
C ILE A 224 17.62 -5.30 10.39
N SER A 225 18.64 -5.81 9.67
CA SER A 225 19.60 -6.75 10.21
C SER A 225 20.33 -6.18 11.45
N SER A 226 20.77 -4.92 11.39
CA SER A 226 21.41 -4.25 12.54
C SER A 226 20.43 -4.04 13.70
N LEU A 227 19.21 -3.62 13.41
CA LEU A 227 18.17 -3.41 14.40
C LEU A 227 17.81 -4.71 15.13
N VAL A 228 17.61 -5.79 14.39
CA VAL A 228 17.28 -7.11 14.94
C VAL A 228 18.39 -7.64 15.82
N LYS A 229 19.67 -7.43 15.46
CA LYS A 229 20.82 -7.78 16.33
C LYS A 229 20.80 -7.03 17.65
N ILE A 230 20.45 -5.74 17.66
CA ILE A 230 20.37 -4.91 18.86
C ILE A 230 19.17 -5.31 19.72
N LEU A 231 17.98 -5.35 19.13
CA LEU A 231 16.72 -5.56 19.86
C LEU A 231 16.47 -7.03 20.24
N SER A 232 17.04 -7.98 19.51
CA SER A 232 16.86 -9.44 19.67
C SER A 232 15.38 -9.85 19.84
N PRO A 233 14.48 -9.45 18.91
CA PRO A 233 13.06 -9.69 19.06
C PRO A 233 12.70 -11.16 18.79
N LYS A 234 11.61 -11.63 19.39
CA LYS A 234 11.00 -12.93 19.08
C LYS A 234 10.21 -12.87 17.76
N SER A 235 9.64 -11.71 17.47
CA SER A 235 8.80 -11.53 16.27
C SER A 235 9.02 -10.19 15.60
N VAL A 236 8.98 -10.20 14.25
CA VAL A 236 8.99 -9.01 13.39
C VAL A 236 7.69 -8.97 12.61
N ILE A 237 6.93 -7.90 12.81
CA ILE A 237 5.62 -7.66 12.18
C ILE A 237 5.77 -6.52 11.19
N SER A 238 5.28 -6.71 9.95
CA SER A 238 5.25 -5.66 8.95
C SER A 238 3.87 -5.62 8.29
N THR A 239 3.46 -4.47 7.74
CA THR A 239 2.37 -4.47 6.77
C THR A 239 2.71 -5.43 5.64
N TYR A 240 1.71 -6.06 5.01
CA TYR A 240 2.00 -7.07 4.00
C TYR A 240 1.00 -7.06 2.83
N GLU A 241 1.50 -6.63 1.69
CA GLU A 241 0.83 -6.71 0.39
C GLU A 241 1.69 -7.47 -0.65
N GLY A 242 2.86 -7.98 -0.22
CA GLY A 242 3.82 -8.70 -1.06
C GLY A 242 4.80 -7.77 -1.78
N HIS A 243 5.02 -6.56 -1.28
CA HIS A 243 6.05 -5.64 -1.77
C HIS A 243 7.47 -6.18 -1.54
N GLY A 244 8.42 -5.75 -2.39
CA GLY A 244 9.82 -6.13 -2.25
C GLY A 244 10.41 -5.74 -0.90
N TRP A 245 10.11 -4.55 -0.39
CA TRP A 245 10.62 -4.07 0.88
C TRP A 245 10.17 -4.92 2.09
N GLU A 246 8.91 -5.41 2.09
CA GLU A 246 8.38 -6.28 3.15
C GLU A 246 9.14 -7.61 3.19
N ARG A 247 9.37 -8.18 2.01
CA ARG A 247 10.12 -9.42 1.85
C ARG A 247 11.59 -9.28 2.22
N VAL A 248 12.16 -8.12 1.96
CA VAL A 248 13.52 -7.77 2.41
C VAL A 248 13.60 -7.67 3.93
N VAL A 249 12.59 -7.09 4.59
CA VAL A 249 12.49 -7.05 6.05
C VAL A 249 12.46 -8.47 6.64
N PHE A 250 11.65 -9.36 6.07
CA PHE A 250 11.56 -10.75 6.52
C PHE A 250 12.86 -11.53 6.28
N SER A 251 13.52 -11.33 5.13
CA SER A 251 14.83 -11.94 4.91
C SER A 251 15.87 -11.44 5.90
N ALA A 252 15.91 -10.13 6.14
CA ALA A 252 16.88 -9.53 7.04
C ALA A 252 16.75 -10.06 8.48
N SER A 253 15.54 -10.26 8.97
CA SER A 253 15.31 -10.84 10.31
C SER A 253 15.73 -12.30 10.39
N LYS A 254 15.34 -13.13 9.42
CA LYS A 254 15.67 -14.56 9.36
C LYS A 254 17.16 -14.84 9.12
N ASP A 255 17.84 -13.98 8.37
CA ASP A 255 19.29 -14.10 8.14
C ASP A 255 20.10 -13.74 9.41
N VAL A 256 19.52 -12.99 10.36
CA VAL A 256 20.13 -12.71 11.68
C VAL A 256 19.83 -13.84 12.67
N ASP A 257 18.57 -14.25 12.77
CA ASP A 257 18.12 -15.37 13.61
C ASP A 257 16.92 -16.06 12.96
N SER A 258 17.12 -17.31 12.57
CA SER A 258 16.11 -18.14 11.91
C SER A 258 14.88 -18.44 12.78
N ASN A 259 14.98 -18.30 14.10
CA ASN A 259 13.89 -18.54 15.04
C ASN A 259 12.89 -17.37 15.14
N ILE A 260 13.27 -16.17 14.69
CA ILE A 260 12.39 -15.02 14.70
C ILE A 260 11.14 -15.31 13.83
N LYS A 261 9.96 -15.10 14.40
CA LYS A 261 8.71 -15.25 13.67
C LYS A 261 8.43 -14.00 12.84
N ASN A 262 8.36 -14.16 11.53
CA ASN A 262 7.97 -13.10 10.61
C ASN A 262 6.46 -13.09 10.43
N ILE A 263 5.82 -11.95 10.66
CA ILE A 263 4.38 -11.80 10.62
C ILE A 263 4.02 -10.67 9.64
N GLY A 264 3.26 -11.00 8.60
CA GLY A 264 2.73 -10.04 7.66
C GLY A 264 1.30 -9.65 8.02
N TYR A 265 1.01 -8.37 8.26
CA TYR A 265 -0.34 -7.88 8.50
C TYR A 265 -0.94 -7.25 7.25
N HIS A 266 -1.94 -7.91 6.67
CA HIS A 266 -2.70 -7.37 5.55
C HIS A 266 -3.86 -6.52 6.07
N HIS A 267 -3.59 -5.22 6.20
CA HIS A 267 -4.48 -4.23 6.79
C HIS A 267 -5.55 -3.70 5.82
N ALA A 268 -5.37 -3.92 4.52
CA ALA A 268 -6.24 -3.41 3.45
C ALA A 268 -7.23 -4.48 2.99
N ILE A 269 -8.12 -4.07 2.07
CA ILE A 269 -9.01 -4.99 1.37
C ILE A 269 -8.21 -5.72 0.29
N MET A 270 -8.48 -7.00 0.10
CA MET A 270 -7.91 -7.77 -0.97
C MET A 270 -8.75 -7.68 -2.24
N PHE A 271 -8.09 -7.28 -3.34
CA PHE A 271 -8.66 -7.30 -4.68
C PHE A 271 -8.36 -8.64 -5.37
N ASP A 272 -9.21 -9.06 -6.31
CA ASP A 272 -9.05 -10.35 -7.01
C ASP A 272 -7.71 -10.50 -7.70
N ASN A 273 -7.31 -9.46 -8.43
CA ASN A 273 -6.09 -9.44 -9.22
C ASN A 273 -4.88 -8.91 -8.40
N GLN A 274 -4.92 -9.03 -7.08
CA GLN A 274 -3.77 -8.82 -6.21
C GLN A 274 -2.90 -10.07 -6.29
N TYR A 275 -1.68 -9.92 -6.81
CA TYR A 275 -0.82 -11.04 -7.15
C TYR A 275 0.29 -11.27 -6.13
N SER A 276 1.03 -10.22 -5.81
CA SER A 276 2.30 -10.33 -5.08
C SER A 276 2.19 -10.97 -3.70
N ILE A 277 1.10 -10.71 -2.98
CA ILE A 277 0.84 -11.28 -1.65
C ILE A 277 0.59 -12.79 -1.69
N LYS A 278 0.06 -13.31 -2.81
CA LYS A 278 -0.26 -14.74 -2.99
C LYS A 278 0.95 -15.60 -3.33
N ARG A 279 2.13 -15.00 -3.57
CA ARG A 279 3.32 -15.73 -3.97
C ARG A 279 4.04 -16.38 -2.79
N ASP A 280 4.47 -17.62 -2.97
CA ASP A 280 5.39 -18.30 -2.08
C ASP A 280 6.79 -18.36 -2.72
N LEU A 281 7.61 -17.34 -2.44
CA LEU A 281 8.94 -17.22 -2.99
C LEU A 281 9.93 -18.14 -2.25
N PRO A 282 10.98 -18.65 -2.93
CA PRO A 282 12.05 -19.39 -2.27
C PRO A 282 12.77 -18.48 -1.26
N ARG A 283 13.64 -19.07 -0.44
CA ARG A 283 14.35 -18.37 0.62
C ARG A 283 13.43 -17.90 1.75
N ASN A 284 14.00 -17.37 2.82
CA ASN A 284 13.31 -16.90 4.04
C ASN A 284 12.71 -15.48 3.89
N CYS A 285 12.09 -15.19 2.74
CA CYS A 285 11.51 -13.89 2.44
C CYS A 285 9.97 -13.84 2.54
N ASN A 286 9.34 -14.96 2.90
CA ASN A 286 7.92 -15.02 3.19
C ASN A 286 7.69 -14.85 4.68
N PRO A 287 6.54 -14.30 5.11
CA PRO A 287 6.18 -14.33 6.53
C PRO A 287 5.80 -15.75 6.94
N ASP A 288 6.03 -16.10 8.22
CA ASP A 288 5.56 -17.36 8.80
C ASP A 288 4.01 -17.33 8.98
N TYR A 289 3.47 -16.14 9.27
CA TYR A 289 2.04 -15.89 9.42
C TYR A 289 1.61 -14.70 8.58
N ILE A 290 0.46 -14.84 7.90
CA ILE A 290 -0.24 -13.73 7.26
C ILE A 290 -1.51 -13.47 8.06
N LEU A 291 -1.54 -12.35 8.75
CA LEU A 291 -2.69 -11.90 9.51
C LEU A 291 -3.55 -10.97 8.65
N THR A 292 -4.85 -11.22 8.57
CA THR A 292 -5.77 -10.45 7.73
C THR A 292 -6.71 -9.59 8.57
N SER A 293 -7.11 -8.45 8.02
CA SER A 293 -8.09 -7.55 8.64
C SER A 293 -9.50 -8.14 8.72
N GLY A 294 -9.81 -9.14 7.90
CA GLY A 294 -11.11 -9.80 7.86
C GLY A 294 -11.08 -11.11 7.09
N ASP A 295 -12.18 -11.86 7.21
CA ASP A 295 -12.32 -13.20 6.65
C ASP A 295 -12.28 -13.23 5.11
N ASN A 296 -12.81 -12.20 4.44
CA ASN A 296 -12.75 -12.13 2.98
C ASN A 296 -11.31 -12.20 2.46
N SER A 297 -10.38 -11.48 3.09
CA SER A 297 -8.97 -11.50 2.69
C SER A 297 -8.33 -12.86 2.98
N ARG A 298 -8.64 -13.49 4.12
CA ARG A 298 -8.18 -14.85 4.45
C ARG A 298 -8.67 -15.85 3.39
N ASP A 299 -9.97 -15.86 3.10
CA ASP A 299 -10.58 -16.82 2.18
C ASP A 299 -10.02 -16.70 0.75
N ILE A 300 -9.73 -15.47 0.28
CA ILE A 300 -9.09 -15.25 -1.01
C ILE A 300 -7.66 -15.81 -1.03
N LEU A 301 -6.90 -15.62 0.06
CA LEU A 301 -5.52 -16.14 0.18
C LEU A 301 -5.52 -17.68 0.23
N GLU A 302 -6.37 -18.30 1.03
CA GLU A 302 -6.47 -19.76 1.16
C GLU A 302 -6.94 -20.41 -0.15
N LYS A 303 -7.95 -19.82 -0.82
CA LYS A 303 -8.43 -20.31 -2.12
C LYS A 303 -7.37 -20.25 -3.23
N SER A 304 -6.39 -19.38 -3.12
CA SER A 304 -5.34 -19.25 -4.13
C SER A 304 -4.47 -20.51 -4.24
N LYS A 305 -4.37 -21.32 -3.17
CA LYS A 305 -3.51 -22.51 -3.04
C LYS A 305 -2.03 -22.26 -3.36
N ALA A 306 -1.65 -21.01 -3.54
CA ALA A 306 -0.29 -20.63 -3.90
C ALA A 306 0.60 -20.45 -2.66
N ILE A 307 0.00 -20.09 -1.51
CA ILE A 307 0.69 -19.91 -0.24
C ILE A 307 0.83 -21.28 0.42
N LYS A 308 2.08 -21.75 0.58
CA LYS A 308 2.36 -23.08 1.15
C LYS A 308 3.09 -23.02 2.49
N ARG A 309 3.85 -21.95 2.72
CA ARG A 309 4.75 -21.81 3.88
C ARG A 309 4.16 -20.95 4.97
N SER A 310 3.31 -19.98 4.61
CA SER A 310 2.70 -19.07 5.59
C SER A 310 1.36 -19.58 6.06
N LYS A 311 1.09 -19.50 7.37
CA LYS A 311 -0.23 -19.74 7.94
C LYS A 311 -1.07 -18.47 7.83
N VAL A 312 -2.27 -18.56 7.25
CA VAL A 312 -3.19 -17.42 7.08
C VAL A 312 -4.22 -17.43 8.21
N ILE A 313 -4.38 -16.30 8.91
CA ILE A 313 -5.29 -16.19 10.07
C ILE A 313 -5.98 -14.83 10.03
N THR A 314 -7.28 -14.78 10.32
CA THR A 314 -7.98 -13.51 10.55
C THR A 314 -7.64 -12.97 11.94
N LEU A 315 -6.94 -11.84 12.00
CA LEU A 315 -6.65 -11.09 13.23
C LEU A 315 -7.76 -10.08 13.54
N GLY A 316 -8.31 -9.47 12.49
CA GLY A 316 -9.20 -8.32 12.62
C GLY A 316 -8.49 -6.98 12.42
N SER A 317 -9.23 -5.89 12.67
CA SER A 317 -8.77 -4.52 12.42
C SER A 317 -9.37 -3.55 13.43
N SER A 318 -8.61 -2.52 13.80
CA SER A 318 -9.12 -1.36 14.56
C SER A 318 -10.21 -0.56 13.82
N ARG A 319 -10.36 -0.81 12.51
CA ARG A 319 -11.44 -0.21 11.70
C ARG A 319 -12.80 -0.89 11.90
N PHE A 320 -12.86 -2.01 12.62
CA PHE A 320 -14.13 -2.67 12.96
C PHE A 320 -15.01 -1.77 13.81
N GLY A 321 -16.30 -1.71 13.48
CA GLY A 321 -17.28 -0.94 14.27
C GLY A 321 -17.21 0.57 14.14
N SER A 322 -16.30 1.11 13.31
CA SER A 322 -16.25 2.55 12.99
C SER A 322 -17.39 2.91 12.03
N PHE A 323 -18.64 2.80 12.52
CA PHE A 323 -19.84 3.10 11.74
C PHE A 323 -20.50 4.38 12.26
N PRO A 324 -20.93 5.27 11.37
CA PRO A 324 -21.64 6.48 11.80
C PRO A 324 -22.99 6.12 12.42
N ASN A 325 -23.35 6.77 13.52
CA ASN A 325 -24.68 6.66 14.10
C ASN A 325 -25.71 7.27 13.16
N ASN A 326 -26.71 6.48 12.78
CA ASN A 326 -27.74 6.86 11.83
C ASN A 326 -28.90 7.65 12.48
N ASN A 327 -28.61 8.80 13.07
CA ASN A 327 -29.67 9.76 13.45
C ASN A 327 -30.01 10.65 12.24
N ARG A 328 -30.75 10.09 11.26
CA ARG A 328 -31.17 10.85 10.08
C ARG A 328 -32.50 11.52 10.26
N GLY A 329 -32.47 12.86 10.27
CA GLY A 329 -33.68 13.70 10.30
C GLY A 329 -34.09 14.31 8.97
N SER A 330 -33.24 14.43 7.94
CA SER A 330 -33.60 15.15 6.69
C SER A 330 -32.94 14.58 5.44
N ILE A 331 -33.57 14.81 4.30
CA ILE A 331 -33.02 14.60 2.96
C ILE A 331 -31.88 15.59 2.77
N LYS A 332 -30.69 15.11 2.40
CA LYS A 332 -29.48 15.95 2.33
C LYS A 332 -29.10 16.34 0.90
N ASN A 333 -29.59 15.63 -0.12
CA ASN A 333 -29.21 15.82 -1.51
C ASN A 333 -27.69 15.98 -1.70
N THR A 334 -26.93 15.10 -1.07
CA THR A 334 -25.46 15.22 -1.01
C THR A 334 -24.80 13.96 -1.56
N CYS A 335 -23.79 14.15 -2.40
CA CYS A 335 -22.96 13.10 -2.98
C CYS A 335 -21.53 13.23 -2.46
N LEU A 336 -21.08 12.27 -1.67
CA LEU A 336 -19.71 12.15 -1.24
C LEU A 336 -18.86 11.55 -2.37
N VAL A 337 -17.75 12.20 -2.73
CA VAL A 337 -16.82 11.75 -3.76
C VAL A 337 -15.57 11.19 -3.11
N LEU A 338 -15.34 9.90 -3.30
CA LEU A 338 -14.29 9.12 -2.63
C LEU A 338 -13.22 8.65 -3.62
N PRO A 339 -12.18 9.45 -3.89
CA PRO A 339 -11.05 9.02 -4.71
C PRO A 339 -10.16 8.04 -3.96
N GLU A 340 -9.30 7.35 -4.69
CA GLU A 340 -8.16 6.62 -4.14
C GLU A 340 -6.87 7.46 -4.17
N GLY A 341 -5.75 6.88 -3.66
CA GLY A 341 -4.49 7.61 -3.47
C GLY A 341 -3.65 7.87 -4.73
N PHE A 342 -4.20 7.65 -5.93
CA PHE A 342 -3.52 7.94 -7.20
C PHE A 342 -4.07 9.22 -7.83
N GLU A 343 -3.19 10.17 -8.13
CA GLU A 343 -3.56 11.47 -8.71
C GLU A 343 -4.41 11.33 -9.99
N THR A 344 -3.98 10.48 -10.92
CA THR A 344 -4.70 10.27 -12.20
C THR A 344 -6.10 9.70 -12.01
N GLU A 345 -6.30 8.80 -11.03
CA GLU A 345 -7.61 8.25 -10.70
C GLU A 345 -8.48 9.28 -9.99
N SER A 346 -7.88 10.05 -9.08
CA SER A 346 -8.58 11.17 -8.41
C SER A 346 -9.04 12.21 -9.41
N MET A 347 -8.19 12.59 -10.38
CA MET A 347 -8.57 13.51 -11.45
C MET A 347 -9.70 12.94 -12.31
N THR A 348 -9.67 11.65 -12.64
CA THR A 348 -10.74 10.99 -13.40
C THR A 348 -12.07 11.09 -12.67
N LEU A 349 -12.08 10.79 -11.37
CA LEU A 349 -13.29 10.83 -10.55
C LEU A 349 -13.79 12.27 -10.35
N PHE A 350 -12.88 13.21 -10.05
CA PHE A 350 -13.26 14.63 -9.85
C PHE A 350 -13.77 15.26 -11.14
N ASN A 351 -13.15 15.02 -12.29
CA ASN A 351 -13.65 15.51 -13.59
C ASN A 351 -15.02 14.96 -13.94
N PHE A 352 -15.30 13.70 -13.61
CA PHE A 352 -16.63 13.12 -13.80
C PHE A 352 -17.64 13.78 -12.85
N SER A 353 -17.33 13.91 -11.57
CA SER A 353 -18.21 14.52 -10.57
C SER A 353 -18.43 16.01 -10.82
N LEU A 354 -17.46 16.74 -11.36
CA LEU A 354 -17.61 18.14 -11.79
C LEU A 354 -18.70 18.28 -12.85
N LYS A 355 -18.67 17.43 -13.87
CA LYS A 355 -19.72 17.41 -14.91
C LYS A 355 -21.09 17.09 -14.31
N CYS A 356 -21.14 16.10 -13.38
CA CYS A 356 -22.38 15.80 -12.66
C CYS A 356 -22.88 16.99 -11.83
N ALA A 357 -21.99 17.74 -11.19
CA ALA A 357 -22.33 18.89 -10.37
C ALA A 357 -22.91 20.05 -11.20
N LEU A 358 -22.32 20.32 -12.37
CA LEU A 358 -22.82 21.35 -13.29
C LEU A 358 -24.23 21.02 -13.82
N GLU A 359 -24.53 19.74 -14.09
CA GLU A 359 -25.84 19.29 -14.56
C GLU A 359 -26.90 19.15 -13.44
N ASN A 360 -26.47 19.11 -12.17
CA ASN A 360 -27.34 18.90 -11.01
C ASN A 360 -27.07 19.93 -9.90
N PRO A 361 -27.45 21.22 -10.11
CA PRO A 361 -27.12 22.30 -9.15
C PRO A 361 -27.77 22.11 -7.77
N ASN A 362 -28.82 21.30 -7.65
CA ASN A 362 -29.51 20.99 -6.39
C ASN A 362 -28.83 19.86 -5.57
N ILE A 363 -27.73 19.27 -6.06
CA ILE A 363 -26.96 18.26 -5.38
C ILE A 363 -25.65 18.90 -4.90
N THR A 364 -25.34 18.77 -3.62
CA THR A 364 -24.04 19.16 -3.07
C THR A 364 -23.06 18.00 -3.23
N PHE A 365 -21.90 18.26 -3.81
CA PHE A 365 -20.82 17.29 -3.93
C PHE A 365 -19.74 17.57 -2.89
N ILE A 366 -19.48 16.63 -1.98
CA ILE A 366 -18.38 16.70 -1.01
C ILE A 366 -17.18 15.97 -1.62
N TRP A 367 -16.16 16.72 -2.00
CA TRP A 367 -14.90 16.15 -2.49
C TRP A 367 -13.98 15.87 -1.30
N ARG A 368 -13.81 14.60 -0.99
CA ARG A 368 -12.89 14.17 0.05
C ARG A 368 -11.57 13.74 -0.56
N LEU A 369 -10.50 14.45 -0.26
CA LEU A 369 -9.16 14.09 -0.74
C LEU A 369 -8.64 12.84 -0.02
N HIS A 370 -7.92 12.00 -0.75
CA HIS A 370 -7.12 10.95 -0.13
C HIS A 370 -5.95 11.60 0.64
N PRO A 371 -5.53 11.09 1.82
CA PRO A 371 -4.46 11.69 2.63
C PRO A 371 -3.11 11.89 1.91
N SER A 372 -2.85 11.13 0.83
CA SER A 372 -1.63 11.28 0.02
C SER A 372 -1.74 12.33 -1.09
N ILE A 373 -2.88 13.01 -1.25
CA ILE A 373 -3.14 13.94 -2.35
C ILE A 373 -3.34 15.34 -1.81
N ILE A 374 -2.62 16.30 -2.38
CA ILE A 374 -2.77 17.74 -2.12
C ILE A 374 -3.65 18.33 -3.22
N PHE A 375 -4.72 19.04 -2.85
CA PHE A 375 -5.69 19.58 -3.81
C PHE A 375 -5.04 20.57 -4.78
N GLU A 376 -4.14 21.43 -4.32
CA GLU A 376 -3.48 22.43 -5.15
C GLU A 376 -2.68 21.82 -6.31
N ASP A 377 -2.17 20.58 -6.14
CA ASP A 377 -1.42 19.87 -7.18
C ASP A 377 -2.33 19.41 -8.34
N ILE A 378 -3.59 19.10 -8.04
CA ILE A 378 -4.55 18.61 -9.03
C ILE A 378 -5.53 19.68 -9.53
N LYS A 379 -5.72 20.77 -8.77
CA LYS A 379 -6.69 21.84 -9.05
C LYS A 379 -6.60 22.38 -10.47
N LYS A 380 -5.38 22.73 -10.91
CA LYS A 380 -5.13 23.29 -12.26
C LYS A 380 -5.60 22.38 -13.40
N ASN A 381 -5.60 21.06 -13.15
CA ASN A 381 -5.96 20.04 -14.14
C ASN A 381 -7.44 19.64 -14.08
N VAL A 382 -8.17 20.09 -13.04
CA VAL A 382 -9.60 19.79 -12.87
C VAL A 382 -10.44 21.02 -13.19
N CYS A 383 -10.23 22.13 -12.50
CA CYS A 383 -11.01 23.36 -12.70
C CYS A 383 -10.35 24.54 -11.98
N GLU A 384 -10.28 25.71 -12.61
CA GLU A 384 -9.76 26.95 -11.97
C GLU A 384 -10.67 27.40 -10.83
N LYS A 385 -12.01 27.31 -11.02
CA LYS A 385 -13.01 27.69 -10.02
C LYS A 385 -14.06 26.61 -9.90
N LEU A 386 -14.22 26.10 -8.67
CA LEU A 386 -15.24 25.08 -8.38
C LEU A 386 -16.63 25.74 -8.42
N PRO A 387 -17.66 25.03 -8.94
CA PRO A 387 -19.06 25.39 -8.80
C PRO A 387 -19.47 25.49 -7.32
N ASN A 388 -20.47 26.33 -7.02
CA ASN A 388 -20.91 26.58 -5.66
C ASN A 388 -21.43 25.34 -4.92
N ASN A 389 -21.84 24.31 -5.65
CA ASN A 389 -22.35 23.04 -5.13
C ASN A 389 -21.25 21.97 -4.98
N ILE A 390 -19.98 22.34 -5.15
CA ILE A 390 -18.84 21.47 -4.80
C ILE A 390 -18.11 22.04 -3.59
N VAL A 391 -17.95 21.22 -2.54
CA VAL A 391 -17.31 21.59 -1.28
C VAL A 391 -16.17 20.60 -1.00
N LEU A 392 -15.00 21.12 -0.62
CA LEU A 392 -13.91 20.26 -0.13
C LEU A 392 -14.21 19.81 1.29
N SER A 393 -14.04 18.52 1.54
CA SER A 393 -14.20 17.94 2.89
C SER A 393 -13.18 18.53 3.86
N SER A 394 -13.65 18.98 5.03
CA SER A 394 -12.82 19.38 6.17
C SER A 394 -13.05 18.52 7.42
N GLY A 395 -14.07 17.64 7.38
CA GLY A 395 -14.46 16.77 8.48
C GLY A 395 -13.82 15.39 8.47
N SER A 396 -14.21 14.54 9.41
CA SER A 396 -13.86 13.12 9.41
C SER A 396 -14.59 12.38 8.28
N LEU A 397 -14.11 11.19 7.90
CA LEU A 397 -14.81 10.33 6.94
C LEU A 397 -16.24 9.99 7.43
N LEU A 398 -16.40 9.76 8.72
CA LEU A 398 -17.69 9.40 9.31
C LEU A 398 -18.68 10.57 9.27
N ASP A 399 -18.20 11.81 9.45
CA ASP A 399 -19.04 13.02 9.32
C ASP A 399 -19.51 13.19 7.87
N ASP A 400 -18.60 13.03 6.89
CA ASP A 400 -18.95 13.12 5.47
C ASP A 400 -19.98 12.06 5.08
N ILE A 401 -19.79 10.80 5.52
CA ILE A 401 -20.75 9.72 5.29
C ILE A 401 -22.09 10.04 5.93
N SER A 402 -22.11 10.51 7.18
CA SER A 402 -23.33 10.88 7.90
C SER A 402 -24.08 12.01 7.20
N ASN A 403 -23.38 12.84 6.44
CA ASN A 403 -23.94 13.98 5.70
C ASN A 403 -24.26 13.69 4.23
N SER A 404 -24.20 12.44 3.78
CA SER A 404 -24.36 12.10 2.37
C SER A 404 -25.47 11.08 2.12
N ASP A 405 -26.11 11.18 0.95
CA ASP A 405 -27.09 10.22 0.44
C ASP A 405 -26.48 9.27 -0.58
N PHE A 406 -25.45 9.75 -1.29
CA PHE A 406 -24.76 9.00 -2.33
C PHE A 406 -23.25 9.00 -2.05
N ALA A 407 -22.57 7.95 -2.48
CA ALA A 407 -21.11 7.92 -2.53
C ALA A 407 -20.64 7.51 -3.93
N LEU A 408 -20.08 8.47 -4.64
CA LEU A 408 -19.43 8.26 -5.94
C LEU A 408 -17.98 7.87 -5.68
N TYR A 409 -17.56 6.71 -6.19
CA TYR A 409 -16.23 6.18 -5.94
C TYR A 409 -15.66 5.44 -7.14
N ARG A 410 -14.32 5.24 -7.07
CA ARG A 410 -13.57 4.41 -7.99
C ARG A 410 -12.29 3.92 -7.28
N GLY A 411 -12.18 2.60 -7.04
CA GLY A 411 -11.02 1.98 -6.37
C GLY A 411 -10.85 2.27 -4.87
N SER A 412 -11.56 3.25 -4.34
CA SER A 412 -11.44 3.66 -2.93
C SER A 412 -12.04 2.66 -1.95
N THR A 413 -11.23 2.18 -1.01
CA THR A 413 -11.69 1.25 0.03
C THR A 413 -12.57 1.91 1.10
N SER A 414 -12.59 3.24 1.17
CA SER A 414 -13.48 4.01 2.07
C SER A 414 -14.96 3.78 1.77
N ILE A 415 -15.29 3.32 0.54
CA ILE A 415 -16.66 2.96 0.18
C ILE A 415 -17.23 1.84 1.04
N ILE A 416 -16.40 0.94 1.58
CA ILE A 416 -16.88 -0.13 2.47
C ILE A 416 -17.41 0.46 3.76
N THR A 417 -16.70 1.43 4.35
CA THR A 417 -17.20 2.15 5.53
C THR A 417 -18.49 2.92 5.20
N ALA A 418 -18.56 3.58 4.04
CA ALA A 418 -19.76 4.28 3.61
C ALA A 418 -20.95 3.32 3.40
N PHE A 419 -20.72 2.18 2.76
CA PHE A 419 -21.74 1.17 2.50
C PHE A 419 -22.24 0.52 3.80
N SER A 420 -21.35 0.29 4.77
CA SER A 420 -21.72 -0.29 6.07
C SER A 420 -22.63 0.59 6.91
N SER A 421 -22.67 1.90 6.65
CA SER A 421 -23.60 2.83 7.32
C SER A 421 -25.06 2.55 6.98
N GLU A 422 -25.35 1.77 5.92
CA GLU A 422 -26.70 1.50 5.38
C GLU A 422 -27.48 2.79 5.08
N SER A 423 -26.76 3.88 4.87
CA SER A 423 -27.31 5.24 4.75
C SER A 423 -26.85 5.93 3.47
N VAL A 424 -26.03 5.29 2.67
CA VAL A 424 -25.43 5.85 1.46
C VAL A 424 -25.62 4.91 0.29
N ILE A 425 -26.03 5.43 -0.86
CA ILE A 425 -26.16 4.68 -2.12
C ILE A 425 -24.79 4.66 -2.80
N PRO A 426 -24.13 3.48 -2.95
CA PRO A 426 -22.83 3.39 -3.61
C PRO A 426 -22.97 3.49 -5.12
N ILE A 427 -22.20 4.40 -5.74
CA ILE A 427 -22.16 4.65 -7.18
C ILE A 427 -20.72 4.44 -7.65
N TYR A 428 -20.47 3.37 -8.40
CA TYR A 428 -19.17 3.07 -8.99
C TYR A 428 -19.01 3.74 -10.34
N LEU A 429 -17.92 4.49 -10.55
CA LEU A 429 -17.56 5.01 -11.87
C LEU A 429 -16.81 3.94 -12.65
N ASP A 430 -17.47 3.33 -13.63
CA ASP A 430 -16.90 2.37 -14.56
C ASP A 430 -16.45 3.09 -15.85
N ILE A 431 -15.18 3.00 -16.17
CA ILE A 431 -14.61 3.56 -17.42
C ILE A 431 -14.13 2.48 -18.39
N GLY A 432 -14.58 1.23 -18.19
CA GLY A 432 -14.29 0.11 -19.08
C GLY A 432 -12.92 -0.53 -18.87
N GLU A 433 -12.52 -0.76 -17.62
CA GLU A 433 -11.28 -1.49 -17.32
C GLU A 433 -11.41 -2.98 -17.61
N ASN A 434 -10.34 -3.58 -18.16
CA ASN A 434 -10.26 -5.03 -18.38
C ASN A 434 -10.23 -5.83 -17.04
N MET A 435 -9.82 -5.20 -15.95
CA MET A 435 -9.72 -5.81 -14.62
C MET A 435 -10.29 -4.84 -13.58
N SER A 436 -11.36 -5.28 -12.93
CA SER A 436 -12.09 -4.46 -11.95
C SER A 436 -11.22 -4.05 -10.76
N ILE A 437 -11.33 -2.76 -10.41
CA ILE A 437 -10.76 -2.18 -9.18
C ILE A 437 -11.85 -1.82 -8.16
N ASP A 438 -13.07 -2.31 -8.36
CA ASP A 438 -14.21 -2.04 -7.50
C ASP A 438 -14.18 -2.86 -6.20
N PRO A 439 -14.07 -2.22 -5.02
CA PRO A 439 -14.13 -2.92 -3.73
C PRO A 439 -15.47 -3.59 -3.44
N LEU A 440 -16.56 -3.11 -4.07
CA LEU A 440 -17.91 -3.65 -3.92
C LEU A 440 -18.36 -4.48 -5.13
N LYS A 441 -17.44 -5.09 -5.87
CA LYS A 441 -17.74 -5.81 -7.13
C LYS A 441 -18.83 -6.87 -6.97
N ASP A 442 -18.89 -7.55 -5.83
CA ASP A 442 -19.84 -8.65 -5.54
C ASP A 442 -21.18 -8.17 -4.96
N ILE A 443 -21.37 -6.84 -4.85
CA ILE A 443 -22.58 -6.25 -4.27
C ILE A 443 -23.59 -5.91 -5.37
N LEU A 444 -24.76 -6.54 -5.33
CA LEU A 444 -25.82 -6.32 -6.32
C LEU A 444 -26.53 -4.96 -6.20
N ILE A 445 -26.49 -4.33 -5.02
CA ILE A 445 -27.18 -3.04 -4.76
C ILE A 445 -26.33 -1.82 -5.13
N LYS A 446 -25.07 -1.99 -5.54
CA LYS A 446 -24.29 -0.89 -6.09
C LYS A 446 -24.77 -0.55 -7.50
N HIS A 447 -24.48 0.65 -7.91
CA HIS A 447 -24.79 1.14 -9.26
C HIS A 447 -23.48 1.45 -9.99
N ALA A 448 -23.20 0.74 -11.08
CA ALA A 448 -22.10 1.08 -12.00
C ALA A 448 -22.62 2.05 -13.05
N ILE A 449 -21.89 3.14 -13.24
CA ILE A 449 -22.21 4.20 -14.23
C ILE A 449 -20.98 4.61 -15.01
N SER A 450 -21.19 5.06 -16.24
CA SER A 450 -20.15 5.64 -17.11
C SER A 450 -20.51 7.03 -17.63
N THR A 451 -21.77 7.48 -17.43
CA THR A 451 -22.27 8.75 -17.95
C THR A 451 -23.02 9.57 -16.89
N GLN A 452 -23.08 10.89 -17.10
CA GLN A 452 -23.83 11.81 -16.24
C GLN A 452 -25.35 11.53 -16.27
N VAL A 453 -25.87 11.07 -17.40
CA VAL A 453 -27.29 10.69 -17.56
C VAL A 453 -27.63 9.55 -16.59
N GLN A 454 -26.79 8.51 -16.53
CA GLN A 454 -26.98 7.40 -15.60
C GLN A 454 -26.90 7.86 -14.14
N PHE A 455 -26.00 8.80 -13.82
CA PHE A 455 -25.94 9.40 -12.48
C PHE A 455 -27.26 10.09 -12.12
N LYS A 456 -27.81 10.92 -13.02
CA LYS A 456 -29.09 11.63 -12.85
C LYS A 456 -30.27 10.66 -12.62
N ASP A 457 -30.26 9.51 -13.32
CA ASP A 457 -31.30 8.50 -13.15
C ASP A 457 -31.25 7.79 -11.79
N ILE A 458 -30.03 7.60 -11.23
CA ILE A 458 -29.87 7.08 -9.86
C ILE A 458 -30.43 8.06 -8.84
N ILE A 459 -30.13 9.35 -8.99
CA ILE A 459 -30.63 10.40 -8.07
C ILE A 459 -32.15 10.40 -8.04
N LYS A 460 -32.82 10.34 -9.20
CA LYS A 460 -34.29 10.28 -9.27
C LYS A 460 -34.90 9.08 -8.53
N LYS A 461 -34.16 7.95 -8.46
CA LYS A 461 -34.60 6.70 -7.79
C LYS A 461 -34.17 6.61 -6.32
N ARG A 462 -33.64 7.69 -5.73
CA ARG A 462 -33.02 7.72 -4.40
C ARG A 462 -33.83 6.97 -3.33
N ASP A 463 -35.10 7.31 -3.15
CA ASP A 463 -35.92 6.77 -2.03
C ASP A 463 -36.15 5.26 -2.18
N THR A 464 -36.38 4.79 -3.40
CA THR A 464 -36.52 3.37 -3.71
C THR A 464 -35.21 2.62 -3.43
N LEU A 465 -34.07 3.16 -3.83
CA LEU A 465 -32.75 2.56 -3.64
C LEU A 465 -32.36 2.55 -2.16
N MET A 466 -32.62 3.64 -1.45
CA MET A 466 -32.35 3.75 -0.02
C MET A 466 -33.17 2.76 0.80
N SER A 467 -34.43 2.54 0.45
CA SER A 467 -35.27 1.50 1.06
C SER A 467 -34.66 0.11 0.88
N LYS A 468 -34.18 -0.23 -0.32
CA LYS A 468 -33.51 -1.50 -0.60
C LYS A 468 -32.23 -1.71 0.23
N ILE A 469 -31.42 -0.65 0.42
CA ILE A 469 -30.18 -0.74 1.22
C ILE A 469 -30.53 -1.00 2.69
N LYS A 470 -31.49 -0.26 3.25
CA LYS A 470 -31.91 -0.40 4.66
C LYS A 470 -32.51 -1.78 4.98
N THR A 471 -33.22 -2.38 4.04
CA THR A 471 -33.82 -3.71 4.23
C THR A 471 -32.82 -4.85 4.06
N ASN A 472 -31.67 -4.58 3.46
CA ASN A 472 -30.66 -5.58 3.16
C ASN A 472 -29.59 -5.64 4.27
N LYS A 473 -29.84 -6.49 5.29
CA LYS A 473 -28.86 -6.77 6.37
C LYS A 473 -27.51 -7.31 5.89
N TYR A 474 -27.37 -7.55 4.58
CA TYR A 474 -26.13 -8.06 3.97
C TYR A 474 -24.99 -7.05 3.97
N ALA A 475 -25.29 -5.74 3.93
CA ALA A 475 -24.28 -4.69 3.90
C ALA A 475 -23.33 -4.75 5.10
N LYS A 476 -23.88 -4.81 6.33
CA LYS A 476 -23.07 -4.93 7.55
C LYS A 476 -22.26 -6.22 7.57
N LYS A 477 -22.88 -7.36 7.22
CA LYS A 477 -22.18 -8.65 7.15
C LYS A 477 -21.03 -8.60 6.16
N TYR A 478 -21.25 -8.04 4.98
CA TYR A 478 -20.21 -7.87 3.95
C TYR A 478 -19.04 -7.05 4.48
N CYS A 479 -19.32 -5.92 5.12
CA CYS A 479 -18.28 -5.04 5.67
C CYS A 479 -17.53 -5.69 6.84
N ASN A 480 -18.23 -6.40 7.73
CA ASN A 480 -17.61 -7.14 8.84
C ASN A 480 -16.70 -8.29 8.34
N ASN A 481 -16.99 -8.87 7.19
CA ASN A 481 -16.11 -9.85 6.58
C ASN A 481 -14.81 -9.23 6.03
N HIS A 482 -14.80 -7.92 5.74
CA HIS A 482 -13.58 -7.19 5.36
C HIS A 482 -12.79 -6.68 6.57
N TYR A 483 -13.49 -6.26 7.64
CA TYR A 483 -12.90 -5.75 8.87
C TYR A 483 -13.55 -6.45 10.06
N ALA A 484 -12.93 -7.55 10.51
CA ALA A 484 -13.36 -8.28 11.69
C ALA A 484 -12.93 -7.53 12.98
N LYS A 485 -13.57 -7.85 14.09
CA LYS A 485 -13.14 -7.33 15.40
C LYS A 485 -11.72 -7.79 15.71
N LEU A 486 -10.87 -6.82 16.08
CA LEU A 486 -9.48 -7.11 16.44
C LEU A 486 -9.40 -8.08 17.63
N ASN A 487 -8.69 -9.18 17.44
CA ASN A 487 -8.44 -10.21 18.47
C ASN A 487 -6.96 -10.33 18.78
N ILE A 488 -6.49 -9.52 19.72
CA ILE A 488 -5.08 -9.49 20.12
C ILE A 488 -4.61 -10.82 20.71
N SER A 489 -5.48 -11.64 21.29
CA SER A 489 -5.08 -12.95 21.84
C SER A 489 -4.53 -13.90 20.77
N ILE A 490 -4.94 -13.74 19.51
CA ILE A 490 -4.35 -14.48 18.38
C ILE A 490 -2.88 -14.08 18.21
N LEU A 491 -2.60 -12.78 18.25
CA LEU A 491 -1.24 -12.27 18.10
C LEU A 491 -0.35 -12.68 19.27
N GLU A 492 -0.87 -12.62 20.49
CA GLU A 492 -0.16 -13.11 21.70
C GLU A 492 0.21 -14.59 21.59
N GLY A 493 -0.68 -15.42 21.09
CA GLY A 493 -0.41 -16.85 20.90
C GLY A 493 0.61 -17.17 19.79
N ILE A 494 0.89 -16.20 18.92
CA ILE A 494 1.88 -16.32 17.85
C ILE A 494 3.26 -15.81 18.31
N ILE A 495 3.33 -14.73 19.05
CA ILE A 495 4.56 -14.11 19.55
C ILE A 495 5.24 -15.03 20.58
#